data_9d9e05e20bef13e68bedb5691cb613df
#
_entry.id   9d9e05e20bef13e68bedb5691cb613df
#
_cell.length_a   1.000
_cell.length_b   1.000
_cell.length_c   1.000
_cell.angle_alpha   90.00
_cell.angle_beta   90.00
_cell.angle_gamma   90.00
#
_symmetry.space_group_name_H-M   'P 1'
#
loop_
_entity.id
_entity.type
_entity.pdbx_description
1 polymer ?
#
loop_
_entity_poly.entity_id
_entity_poly.type
_entity_poly.pdbx_seq_one_letter_code
_entity_poly.pdbx_strand_id
1 'polypeptide(L)'
;MADDGDKKEYKIVHRPSAERDIRKLNKTNRQQLESIVKKIRALKTNPRPVGVEQLTNEEAYRIRDGDYRIIYEIDDSIKFITISRIRHRREVYRKK
;
A
#
# COMPACT_ATOMS: atom_id res chain seq x y z
N MET A 1 1.18 -26.66 -14.16
CA MET A 1 0.75 -26.27 -13.99
C MET A 1 1.04 -25.04 -13.82
N ALA A 2 0.94 -24.52 -14.25
CA ALA A 2 1.33 -23.35 -14.29
C ALA A 2 1.00 -22.53 -13.24
N ASP A 3 0.31 -22.87 -12.52
CA ASP A 3 -0.02 -22.08 -11.55
C ASP A 3 0.99 -21.70 -10.69
N ASP A 4 2.14 -22.06 -10.84
CA ASP A 4 3.17 -21.64 -9.97
C ASP A 4 3.28 -20.18 -9.90
N GLY A 5 3.10 -19.50 -10.97
CA GLY A 5 3.17 -18.07 -10.95
C GLY A 5 2.12 -17.48 -10.08
N ASP A 6 0.98 -18.05 -10.13
CA ASP A 6 -0.09 -17.52 -9.36
C ASP A 6 0.17 -17.67 -7.89
N LYS A 7 0.82 -18.71 -7.53
CA LYS A 7 1.06 -18.93 -6.13
C LYS A 7 2.02 -17.97 -5.55
N LYS A 8 2.72 -17.24 -6.38
CA LYS A 8 3.68 -16.28 -5.89
C LYS A 8 3.08 -14.91 -5.69
N GLU A 9 1.87 -14.72 -6.09
CA GLU A 9 1.25 -13.43 -5.90
C GLU A 9 0.73 -13.29 -4.49
N TYR A 10 0.83 -12.09 -3.99
CA TYR A 10 0.30 -11.78 -2.67
C TYR A 10 -1.15 -11.36 -2.78
N LYS A 11 -1.89 -11.60 -1.73
CA LYS A 11 -3.27 -11.15 -1.67
C LYS A 11 -3.30 -9.84 -0.95
N ILE A 12 -4.04 -8.89 -1.45
CA ILE A 12 -4.07 -7.56 -0.87
C ILE A 12 -5.39 -7.33 -0.16
N VAL A 13 -5.30 -6.91 1.10
CA VAL A 13 -6.48 -6.57 1.87
C VAL A 13 -6.28 -5.17 2.43
N HIS A 14 -7.35 -4.53 2.83
CA HIS A 14 -7.30 -3.16 3.34
C HIS A 14 -7.88 -3.10 4.72
N ARG A 15 -7.21 -2.37 5.61
CA ARG A 15 -7.79 -2.12 6.91
C ARG A 15 -8.89 -1.08 6.77
N PRO A 16 -9.80 -1.03 7.71
CA PRO A 16 -10.87 -0.01 7.65
C PRO A 16 -10.33 1.41 7.53
N SER A 17 -9.19 1.70 8.16
CA SER A 17 -8.61 3.03 8.05
C SER A 17 -8.19 3.33 6.62
N ALA A 18 -7.63 2.33 5.93
CA ALA A 18 -7.24 2.53 4.54
C ALA A 18 -8.49 2.67 3.66
N GLU A 19 -9.52 1.94 3.96
CA GLU A 19 -10.76 2.06 3.20
C GLU A 19 -11.35 3.44 3.33
N ARG A 20 -11.28 4.01 4.51
CA ARG A 20 -11.76 5.38 4.71
C ARG A 20 -10.92 6.37 3.91
N ASP A 21 -9.61 6.16 3.90
CA ASP A 21 -8.72 7.01 3.10
C ASP A 21 -9.08 6.94 1.63
N ILE A 22 -9.37 5.74 1.15
CA ILE A 22 -9.73 5.55 -0.25
C ILE A 22 -11.03 6.28 -0.58
N ARG A 23 -12.02 6.15 0.30
CA ARG A 23 -13.29 6.82 0.04
C ARG A 23 -13.11 8.33 0.01
N LYS A 24 -12.28 8.85 0.89
CA LYS A 24 -12.04 10.28 0.90
C LYS A 24 -11.35 10.72 -0.39
N LEU A 25 -10.35 9.98 -0.83
CA LEU A 25 -9.66 10.31 -2.08
C LEU A 25 -10.59 10.21 -3.26
N ASN A 26 -11.51 9.26 -3.23
CA ASN A 26 -12.44 9.12 -4.33
C ASN A 26 -13.30 10.37 -4.50
N LYS A 27 -13.51 11.11 -3.43
CA LYS A 27 -14.29 12.35 -3.51
C LYS A 27 -13.43 13.57 -3.77
N THR A 28 -12.21 13.57 -3.29
CA THR A 28 -11.41 14.79 -3.32
C THR A 28 -10.32 14.78 -4.40
N ASN A 29 -9.83 13.62 -4.80
CA ASN A 29 -8.77 13.56 -5.79
C ASN A 29 -8.77 12.20 -6.45
N ARG A 30 -9.76 11.98 -7.30
CA ARG A 30 -9.92 10.67 -7.92
C ARG A 30 -8.75 10.28 -8.80
N GLN A 31 -8.15 11.26 -9.45
CA GLN A 31 -7.04 10.97 -10.33
C GLN A 31 -5.87 10.41 -9.54
N GLN A 32 -5.61 10.99 -8.37
CA GLN A 32 -4.55 10.49 -7.52
C GLN A 32 -4.88 9.09 -7.03
N LEU A 33 -6.16 8.85 -6.74
CA LEU A 33 -6.57 7.54 -6.28
C LEU A 33 -6.30 6.47 -7.34
N GLU A 34 -6.55 6.79 -8.60
CA GLU A 34 -6.29 5.82 -9.66
C GLU A 34 -4.81 5.45 -9.72
N SER A 35 -3.95 6.44 -9.55
CA SER A 35 -2.52 6.19 -9.55
C SER A 35 -2.13 5.32 -8.36
N ILE A 36 -2.70 5.62 -7.20
CA ILE A 36 -2.41 4.86 -5.99
C ILE A 36 -2.86 3.41 -6.15
N VAL A 37 -4.03 3.19 -6.73
CA VAL A 37 -4.55 1.84 -6.91
C VAL A 37 -3.61 1.03 -7.80
N LYS A 38 -3.06 1.66 -8.83
CA LYS A 38 -2.12 0.95 -9.68
C LYS A 38 -0.88 0.55 -8.90
N LYS A 39 -0.39 1.42 -8.04
CA LYS A 39 0.78 1.07 -7.25
C LYS A 39 0.48 -0.06 -6.28
N ILE A 40 -0.69 -0.02 -5.68
CA ILE A 40 -1.06 -1.09 -4.75
C ILE A 40 -1.14 -2.41 -5.49
N ARG A 41 -1.74 -2.42 -6.68
CA ARG A 41 -1.83 -3.66 -7.42
C ARG A 41 -0.48 -4.23 -7.78
N ALA A 42 0.47 -3.37 -8.08
CA ALA A 42 1.80 -3.84 -8.43
C ALA A 42 2.49 -4.55 -7.27
N LEU A 43 2.05 -4.29 -6.05
CA LEU A 43 2.63 -4.97 -4.91
C LEU A 43 2.35 -6.46 -4.92
N LYS A 44 1.33 -6.90 -5.62
CA LYS A 44 1.03 -8.32 -5.68
C LYS A 44 2.20 -9.15 -6.16
N THR A 45 2.93 -8.63 -7.13
CA THR A 45 4.05 -9.36 -7.68
C THR A 45 5.38 -8.87 -7.18
N ASN A 46 5.40 -7.67 -6.57
CA ASN A 46 6.65 -7.13 -6.06
C ASN A 46 6.36 -6.32 -4.80
N PRO A 47 6.28 -6.99 -3.66
CA PRO A 47 5.89 -6.29 -2.42
C PRO A 47 6.91 -5.28 -1.91
N ARG A 48 8.15 -5.39 -2.37
CA ARG A 48 9.18 -4.45 -1.93
C ARG A 48 9.81 -3.78 -3.13
N PRO A 49 9.06 -2.89 -3.80
CA PRO A 49 9.58 -2.28 -5.03
C PRO A 49 10.70 -1.30 -4.75
N VAL A 50 11.36 -0.90 -5.82
CA VAL A 50 12.40 0.10 -5.70
C VAL A 50 11.81 1.34 -5.06
N GLY A 51 12.51 1.90 -4.09
CA GLY A 51 12.04 3.09 -3.40
C GLY A 51 11.23 2.82 -2.16
N VAL A 52 10.96 1.56 -1.86
CA VAL A 52 10.20 1.26 -0.67
C VAL A 52 11.04 1.56 0.56
N GLU A 53 10.39 2.02 1.61
CA GLU A 53 11.06 2.27 2.88
C GLU A 53 10.48 1.36 3.93
N GLN A 54 11.33 0.71 4.69
CA GLN A 54 10.86 -0.13 5.77
C GLN A 54 10.78 0.72 7.02
N LEU A 55 9.66 0.66 7.71
CA LEU A 55 9.48 1.46 8.91
C LEU A 55 10.14 0.75 10.08
N THR A 56 10.68 1.55 10.97
CA THR A 56 11.47 1.03 12.06
C THR A 56 10.69 0.09 12.98
N ASN A 57 11.34 -1.00 13.33
CA ASN A 57 10.79 -1.91 14.31
C ASN A 57 9.50 -2.58 13.92
N GLU A 58 9.21 -2.64 12.62
CA GLU A 58 7.99 -3.27 12.23
C GLU A 58 8.14 -3.92 10.90
N GLU A 59 7.22 -4.76 10.57
CA GLU A 59 7.19 -5.33 9.24
C GLU A 59 6.30 -4.48 8.38
N ALA A 60 6.39 -3.20 8.58
CA ALA A 60 5.61 -2.24 7.83
C ALA A 60 6.49 -1.50 6.85
N TYR A 61 5.89 -1.12 5.74
CA TYR A 61 6.59 -0.49 4.65
C TYR A 61 5.82 0.72 4.16
N ARG A 62 6.52 1.60 3.47
CA ARG A 62 5.92 2.80 2.94
C ARG A 62 6.42 3.03 1.52
N ILE A 63 5.50 3.27 0.60
CA ILE A 63 5.87 3.69 -0.74
C ILE A 63 5.18 5.00 -1.04
N ARG A 64 5.77 5.75 -1.94
CA ARG A 64 5.27 7.07 -2.28
C ARG A 64 4.55 7.06 -3.60
N ASP A 65 3.55 7.90 -3.72
CA ASP A 65 2.90 8.16 -4.98
C ASP A 65 2.52 9.63 -4.98
N GLY A 66 3.35 10.45 -5.62
CA GLY A 66 3.15 11.88 -5.56
C GLY A 66 3.28 12.37 -4.13
N ASP A 67 2.29 13.09 -3.68
CA ASP A 67 2.31 13.62 -2.33
C ASP A 67 1.73 12.66 -1.31
N TYR A 68 1.44 11.43 -1.72
CA TYR A 68 0.83 10.48 -0.82
C TYR A 68 1.78 9.37 -0.44
N ARG A 69 1.53 8.80 0.72
CA ARG A 69 2.31 7.69 1.23
C ARG A 69 1.36 6.54 1.48
N ILE A 70 1.70 5.38 0.96
CA ILE A 70 0.91 4.17 1.16
C ILE A 70 1.66 3.32 2.17
N ILE A 71 1.03 3.06 3.30
CA ILE A 71 1.65 2.31 4.39
C ILE A 71 1.02 0.93 4.44
N TYR A 72 1.85 -0.10 4.42
CA TYR A 72 1.35 -1.46 4.35
C TYR A 72 2.26 -2.43 5.09
N GLU A 73 1.73 -3.60 5.37
CA GLU A 73 2.47 -4.67 6.03
C GLU A 73 2.51 -5.87 5.12
N ILE A 74 3.57 -6.66 5.22
CA ILE A 74 3.74 -7.84 4.39
C ILE A 74 3.88 -9.05 5.30
N ASP A 75 3.11 -10.09 5.02
CA ASP A 75 3.27 -11.36 5.70
C ASP A 75 3.68 -12.35 4.64
N ASP A 76 4.96 -12.65 4.59
CA ASP A 76 5.50 -13.53 3.55
C ASP A 76 5.07 -14.98 3.73
N SER A 77 4.78 -15.38 4.94
CA SER A 77 4.45 -16.78 5.16
C SER A 77 3.09 -17.13 4.57
N ILE A 78 2.14 -16.24 4.62
CA ILE A 78 0.84 -16.51 4.04
C ILE A 78 0.58 -15.67 2.80
N LYS A 79 1.56 -14.88 2.40
CA LYS A 79 1.49 -14.09 1.18
C LYS A 79 0.33 -13.10 1.20
N PHE A 80 0.27 -12.32 2.26
CA PHE A 80 -0.73 -11.27 2.38
C PHE A 80 -0.05 -9.91 2.50
N ILE A 81 -0.67 -8.92 1.89
CA ILE A 81 -0.28 -7.53 2.06
C ILE A 81 -1.49 -6.80 2.62
N THR A 82 -1.30 -6.12 3.73
CA THR A 82 -2.38 -5.38 4.36
C THR A 82 -2.11 -3.90 4.23
N ILE A 83 -2.98 -3.18 3.53
CA ILE A 83 -2.83 -1.74 3.37
C ILE A 83 -3.39 -1.09 4.62
N SER A 84 -2.55 -0.35 5.34
CA SER A 84 -2.94 0.26 6.61
C SER A 84 -3.46 1.67 6.46
N ARG A 85 -2.76 2.49 5.69
CA ARG A 85 -3.14 3.88 5.51
C ARG A 85 -2.71 4.40 4.16
N ILE A 86 -3.43 5.40 3.67
CA ILE A 86 -3.01 6.16 2.51
C ILE A 86 -3.09 7.61 2.96
N ARG A 87 -1.95 8.25 3.15
CA ARG A 87 -1.90 9.56 3.78
C ARG A 87 -1.19 10.58 2.91
N HIS A 88 -1.69 11.80 2.97
CA HIS A 88 -1.01 12.89 2.32
C HIS A 88 0.29 13.16 3.09
N ARG A 89 1.32 13.57 2.38
CA ARG A 89 2.61 13.78 3.04
C ARG A 89 2.52 14.75 4.20
N ARG A 90 1.62 15.69 4.13
CA ARG A 90 1.46 16.63 5.23
C ARG A 90 1.03 15.94 6.51
N GLU A 91 0.18 14.95 6.36
CA GLU A 91 -0.31 14.24 7.53
C GLU A 91 0.79 13.40 8.16
N VAL A 92 1.66 12.89 7.33
CA VAL A 92 2.74 12.04 7.83
C VAL A 92 3.73 12.86 8.64
N TYR A 93 4.03 14.06 8.17
CA TYR A 93 5.00 14.86 8.87
C TYR A 93 4.42 15.68 10.01
N ARG A 94 3.10 15.74 10.14
CA ARG A 94 2.54 16.55 11.15
C ARG A 94 2.71 15.82 12.43
N LYS A 95 3.37 16.30 13.33
CA LYS A 95 3.62 15.60 14.46
C LYS A 95 2.87 15.96 15.47
N LYS A 96 2.48 15.84 16.08
CA LYS A 96 1.83 16.11 17.07
C LYS A 96 2.09 16.20 17.84
#